data_d6b980d04dd457b8e3d5dac7dbe6efd7
#
_entry.id   d6b980d04dd457b8e3d5dac7dbe6efd7
#
_cell.length_a   1.000
_cell.length_b   1.000
_cell.length_c   1.000
_cell.angle_alpha   90.00
_cell.angle_beta   90.00
_cell.angle_gamma   90.00
#
_symmetry.space_group_name_H-M   'P 1'
#
loop_
_entity.id
_entity.type
_entity.pdbx_description
1 polymer ?
#
loop_
_entity_poly.entity_id
_entity_poly.type
_entity_poly.pdbx_seq_one_letter_code
_entity_poly.pdbx_strand_id
1 'polypeptide(L)'
;MIAAMRASQDLVLETVLDKDPQKTGAIMAQLGMSPGLPPLLDRVPVDKREALQKVVTKSGVPLAVLDRFETWAAALTLASAGMRDLPVSPEYGAEAILSRSFTSAGKPVSGLETPAQQLGYFDGLPETAQRRFLTSIADDESNARAEFDAMIAAWGAGDIKKIALTFDDELKLSPELTDVLLKKRNANWSDWIVARMAKPGTVFVAVGAGHLAGSAAVTVMLTKRNLKVVRLQ
;
A
#
# COMPACT_ATOMS: atom_id res chain seq x y z
N MET A 1 -7.39 15.65 -14.78
CA MET A 1 -6.48 14.50 -14.88
C MET A 1 -6.00 14.25 -16.33
N ILE A 2 -6.84 13.97 -17.33
CA ILE A 2 -6.44 13.63 -18.73
C ILE A 2 -5.49 14.67 -19.36
N ALA A 3 -5.76 15.98 -19.19
CA ALA A 3 -4.89 17.02 -19.70
C ALA A 3 -3.48 16.96 -19.09
N ALA A 4 -3.38 16.72 -17.79
CA ALA A 4 -2.10 16.55 -17.11
C ALA A 4 -1.32 15.33 -17.63
N MET A 5 -2.00 14.18 -17.81
CA MET A 5 -1.38 12.98 -18.40
C MET A 5 -0.82 13.25 -19.80
N ARG A 6 -1.59 13.97 -20.65
CA ARG A 6 -1.15 14.31 -22.02
C ARG A 6 0.07 15.23 -22.00
N ALA A 7 0.10 16.22 -21.10
CA ALA A 7 1.20 17.18 -20.97
C ALA A 7 2.47 16.56 -20.37
N SER A 8 2.37 15.43 -19.69
CA SER A 8 3.51 14.80 -19.04
C SER A 8 4.32 13.93 -20.01
N GLN A 9 5.63 13.92 -19.80
CA GLN A 9 6.59 13.18 -20.62
C GLN A 9 6.79 11.77 -20.09
N ASP A 10 6.68 11.57 -18.78
CA ASP A 10 6.88 10.32 -18.08
C ASP A 10 5.83 10.11 -16.97
N LEU A 11 5.60 8.85 -16.61
CA LEU A 11 4.79 8.42 -15.49
C LEU A 11 5.69 7.84 -14.41
N VAL A 12 5.45 8.25 -13.17
CA VAL A 12 6.10 7.67 -11.99
C VAL A 12 5.01 7.18 -11.04
N LEU A 13 5.03 5.88 -10.75
CA LEU A 13 4.14 5.21 -9.82
C LEU A 13 4.84 5.01 -8.46
N GLU A 14 4.13 4.55 -7.45
CA GLU A 14 4.78 4.10 -6.22
C GLU A 14 5.80 3.00 -6.52
N THR A 15 5.37 1.96 -7.19
CA THR A 15 6.21 0.87 -7.66
C THR A 15 5.73 0.36 -9.01
N VAL A 16 6.63 -0.24 -9.77
CA VAL A 16 6.29 -0.95 -11.00
C VAL A 16 6.60 -2.42 -10.76
N LEU A 17 5.53 -3.23 -10.75
CA LEU A 17 5.68 -4.68 -10.63
C LEU A 17 6.26 -5.24 -11.92
N ASP A 18 7.14 -6.22 -11.80
CA ASP A 18 7.61 -6.99 -12.96
C ASP A 18 6.41 -7.76 -13.58
N LYS A 19 6.43 -7.88 -14.89
CA LYS A 19 5.41 -8.65 -15.61
C LYS A 19 5.46 -10.15 -15.27
N ASP A 20 6.60 -10.62 -14.78
CA ASP A 20 6.78 -11.98 -14.31
C ASP A 20 6.41 -12.09 -12.83
N PRO A 21 5.28 -12.72 -12.48
CA PRO A 21 4.86 -12.87 -11.08
C PRO A 21 5.86 -13.64 -10.21
N GLN A 22 6.70 -14.50 -10.82
CA GLN A 22 7.69 -15.29 -10.09
C GLN A 22 8.73 -14.40 -9.44
N LYS A 23 9.06 -13.26 -10.02
CA LYS A 23 10.02 -12.31 -9.43
C LYS A 23 9.50 -11.70 -8.14
N THR A 24 8.23 -11.28 -8.12
CA THR A 24 7.60 -10.77 -6.89
C THR A 24 7.48 -11.87 -5.85
N GLY A 25 7.11 -13.09 -6.27
CA GLY A 25 7.07 -14.25 -5.40
C GLY A 25 8.43 -14.61 -4.80
N ALA A 26 9.52 -14.49 -5.56
CA ALA A 26 10.87 -14.73 -5.07
C ALA A 26 11.30 -13.70 -4.00
N ILE A 27 10.96 -12.40 -4.20
CA ILE A 27 11.23 -11.36 -3.19
C ILE A 27 10.44 -11.66 -1.91
N MET A 28 9.16 -12.03 -2.04
CA MET A 28 8.33 -12.39 -0.90
C MET A 28 8.87 -13.61 -0.16
N ALA A 29 9.34 -14.63 -0.87
CA ALA A 29 9.96 -15.81 -0.27
C ALA A 29 11.29 -15.47 0.43
N GLN A 30 12.08 -14.58 -0.13
CA GLN A 30 13.36 -14.17 0.42
C GLN A 30 13.21 -13.36 1.71
N LEU A 31 12.27 -12.41 1.75
CA LEU A 31 12.06 -11.50 2.89
C LEU A 31 11.05 -12.04 3.90
N GLY A 32 10.04 -12.76 3.41
CA GLY A 32 8.87 -13.14 4.19
C GLY A 32 8.92 -14.54 4.80
N MET A 33 10.07 -15.21 4.81
CA MET A 33 10.21 -16.56 5.41
C MET A 33 11.38 -16.61 6.36
N SER A 34 11.12 -17.03 7.60
CA SER A 34 12.16 -17.26 8.62
C SER A 34 11.93 -18.57 9.38
N PRO A 35 12.99 -19.31 9.73
CA PRO A 35 12.88 -20.47 10.58
C PRO A 35 12.65 -20.08 12.06
N GLY A 36 12.00 -20.95 12.81
CA GLY A 36 11.93 -20.85 14.29
C GLY A 36 10.87 -19.88 14.81
N LEU A 37 9.98 -19.38 13.96
CA LEU A 37 8.85 -18.57 14.38
C LEU A 37 7.80 -19.41 15.13
N PRO A 38 7.09 -18.84 16.12
CA PRO A 38 5.95 -19.51 16.75
C PRO A 38 4.87 -19.84 15.71
N PRO A 39 3.99 -20.81 15.93
CA PRO A 39 2.80 -21.03 15.12
C PRO A 39 2.01 -19.73 14.93
N LEU A 40 1.41 -19.51 13.75
CA LEU A 40 0.76 -18.25 13.42
C LEU A 40 -0.31 -17.84 14.44
N LEU A 41 -1.11 -18.80 14.91
CA LEU A 41 -2.16 -18.55 15.89
C LEU A 41 -1.62 -18.12 17.27
N ASP A 42 -0.37 -18.43 17.59
CA ASP A 42 0.29 -18.02 18.83
C ASP A 42 0.89 -16.61 18.74
N ARG A 43 0.86 -16.00 17.55
CA ARG A 43 1.35 -14.63 17.32
C ARG A 43 0.29 -13.57 17.60
N VAL A 44 -0.96 -13.95 17.89
CA VAL A 44 -2.06 -13.06 18.28
C VAL A 44 -2.52 -13.34 19.69
N PRO A 45 -3.23 -12.40 20.37
CA PRO A 45 -3.86 -12.64 21.66
C PRO A 45 -4.80 -13.85 21.63
N VAL A 46 -4.94 -14.54 22.76
CA VAL A 46 -5.71 -15.81 22.86
C VAL A 46 -7.16 -15.62 22.41
N ASP A 47 -7.78 -14.51 22.77
CA ASP A 47 -9.15 -14.14 22.39
C ASP A 47 -9.32 -13.85 20.89
N LYS A 48 -8.23 -13.65 20.15
CA LYS A 48 -8.22 -13.39 18.68
C LYS A 48 -7.93 -14.63 17.84
N ARG A 49 -7.50 -15.72 18.45
CA ARG A 49 -7.08 -16.95 17.73
C ARG A 49 -8.20 -17.57 16.91
N GLU A 50 -9.42 -17.61 17.44
CA GLU A 50 -10.57 -18.16 16.71
C GLU A 50 -10.93 -17.31 15.49
N ALA A 51 -10.91 -15.99 15.63
CA ALA A 51 -11.14 -15.07 14.54
C ALA A 51 -10.06 -15.22 13.45
N LEU A 52 -8.78 -15.24 13.83
CA LEU A 52 -7.69 -15.47 12.89
C LEU A 52 -7.81 -16.83 12.19
N GLN A 53 -8.20 -17.90 12.91
CA GLN A 53 -8.42 -19.21 12.31
C GLN A 53 -9.51 -19.18 11.23
N LYS A 54 -10.58 -18.41 11.43
CA LYS A 54 -11.64 -18.21 10.41
C LYS A 54 -11.08 -17.52 9.18
N VAL A 55 -10.30 -16.44 9.36
CA VAL A 55 -9.63 -15.73 8.25
C VAL A 55 -8.70 -16.66 7.47
N VAL A 56 -7.88 -17.44 8.18
CA VAL A 56 -7.00 -18.44 7.56
C VAL A 56 -7.79 -19.45 6.73
N THR A 57 -8.87 -20.01 7.31
CA THR A 57 -9.74 -20.97 6.60
C THR A 57 -10.35 -20.36 5.35
N LYS A 58 -10.87 -19.15 5.44
CA LYS A 58 -11.47 -18.42 4.33
C LYS A 58 -10.45 -18.07 3.24
N SER A 59 -9.22 -17.79 3.62
CA SER A 59 -8.14 -17.47 2.67
C SER A 59 -7.81 -18.61 1.71
N GLY A 60 -8.09 -19.86 2.10
CA GLY A 60 -7.72 -21.06 1.36
C GLY A 60 -6.22 -21.37 1.40
N VAL A 61 -5.42 -20.58 2.13
CA VAL A 61 -3.98 -20.84 2.31
C VAL A 61 -3.79 -21.81 3.48
N PRO A 62 -3.08 -22.94 3.30
CA PRO A 62 -2.85 -23.86 4.40
C PRO A 62 -2.11 -23.21 5.58
N LEU A 63 -2.59 -23.42 6.81
CA LEU A 63 -1.98 -22.86 8.02
C LEU A 63 -0.49 -23.22 8.11
N ALA A 64 -0.11 -24.46 7.78
CA ALA A 64 1.28 -24.90 7.76
C ALA A 64 2.20 -24.13 6.81
N VAL A 65 1.64 -23.49 5.78
CA VAL A 65 2.37 -22.57 4.89
C VAL A 65 2.53 -21.21 5.59
N LEU A 66 1.46 -20.69 6.18
CA LEU A 66 1.47 -19.41 6.89
C LEU A 66 2.35 -19.44 8.15
N ASP A 67 2.47 -20.60 8.82
CA ASP A 67 3.36 -20.79 9.97
C ASP A 67 4.84 -20.54 9.63
N ARG A 68 5.22 -20.74 8.36
CA ARG A 68 6.60 -20.53 7.87
C ARG A 68 6.87 -19.08 7.46
N PHE A 69 5.82 -18.28 7.34
CA PHE A 69 5.97 -16.88 6.96
C PHE A 69 6.31 -16.01 8.18
N GLU A 70 7.11 -14.98 7.94
CA GLU A 70 7.19 -13.82 8.82
C GLU A 70 5.78 -13.31 9.15
N THR A 71 5.60 -12.71 10.33
CA THR A 71 4.28 -12.27 10.78
C THR A 71 3.65 -11.25 9.81
N TRP A 72 4.45 -10.31 9.31
CA TRP A 72 4.01 -9.34 8.30
C TRP A 72 3.61 -10.01 6.97
N ALA A 73 4.36 -11.02 6.54
CA ALA A 73 4.12 -11.69 5.27
C ALA A 73 2.84 -12.54 5.32
N ALA A 74 2.58 -13.21 6.45
CA ALA A 74 1.32 -13.89 6.70
C ALA A 74 0.15 -12.89 6.72
N ALA A 75 0.31 -11.75 7.41
CA ALA A 75 -0.70 -10.69 7.45
C ALA A 75 -1.05 -10.15 6.07
N LEU A 76 -0.06 -9.77 5.25
CA LEU A 76 -0.29 -9.31 3.87
C LEU A 76 -0.95 -10.39 2.99
N THR A 77 -0.55 -11.65 3.16
CA THR A 77 -1.15 -12.77 2.40
C THR A 77 -2.63 -12.92 2.74
N LEU A 78 -2.98 -12.85 4.02
CA LEU A 78 -4.37 -12.95 4.48
C LEU A 78 -5.20 -11.73 4.06
N ALA A 79 -4.67 -10.51 4.20
CA ALA A 79 -5.32 -9.28 3.72
C ALA A 79 -5.61 -9.34 2.22
N SER A 80 -4.61 -9.75 1.41
CA SER A 80 -4.78 -9.91 -0.04
C SER A 80 -5.81 -10.98 -0.40
N ALA A 81 -5.90 -12.05 0.40
CA ALA A 81 -6.92 -13.08 0.21
C ALA A 81 -8.33 -12.55 0.49
N GLY A 82 -8.50 -11.72 1.52
CA GLY A 82 -9.78 -11.07 1.86
C GLY A 82 -10.28 -10.14 0.75
N MET A 83 -9.39 -9.53 -0.02
CA MET A 83 -9.77 -8.66 -1.14
C MET A 83 -10.31 -9.42 -2.36
N ARG A 84 -10.12 -10.74 -2.46
CA ARG A 84 -10.60 -11.52 -3.62
C ARG A 84 -12.11 -11.53 -3.78
N ASP A 85 -12.84 -11.38 -2.67
CA ASP A 85 -14.31 -11.36 -2.68
C ASP A 85 -14.88 -9.97 -3.01
N LEU A 86 -14.02 -8.95 -3.14
CA LEU A 86 -14.45 -7.61 -3.52
C LEU A 86 -14.61 -7.52 -5.04
N PRO A 87 -15.56 -6.72 -5.55
CA PRO A 87 -15.83 -6.56 -6.96
C PRO A 87 -14.80 -5.64 -7.62
N VAL A 88 -13.53 -5.93 -7.43
CA VAL A 88 -12.41 -5.19 -8.01
C VAL A 88 -11.52 -6.10 -8.82
N SER A 89 -10.97 -5.56 -9.90
CA SER A 89 -9.99 -6.25 -10.71
C SER A 89 -8.73 -5.39 -10.83
N PRO A 90 -7.53 -5.96 -10.58
CA PRO A 90 -6.27 -5.25 -10.75
C PRO A 90 -6.08 -4.64 -12.15
N GLU A 91 -6.69 -5.24 -13.17
CA GLU A 91 -6.63 -4.76 -14.56
C GLU A 91 -7.29 -3.39 -14.76
N TYR A 92 -8.26 -3.05 -13.90
CA TYR A 92 -8.98 -1.78 -13.90
C TYR A 92 -8.48 -0.82 -12.82
N GLY A 93 -7.46 -1.20 -12.07
CA GLY A 93 -6.79 -0.32 -11.11
C GLY A 93 -6.18 0.91 -11.80
N ALA A 94 -6.11 2.02 -11.07
CA ALA A 94 -5.60 3.29 -11.60
C ALA A 94 -4.18 3.13 -12.16
N GLU A 95 -3.31 2.39 -11.49
CA GLU A 95 -1.94 2.13 -11.89
C GLU A 95 -1.87 1.37 -13.23
N ALA A 96 -2.72 0.35 -13.40
CA ALA A 96 -2.77 -0.43 -14.64
C ALA A 96 -3.26 0.41 -15.82
N ILE A 97 -4.29 1.25 -15.61
CA ILE A 97 -4.84 2.14 -16.64
C ILE A 97 -3.81 3.20 -17.02
N LEU A 98 -3.17 3.84 -16.03
CA LEU A 98 -2.14 4.85 -16.26
C LEU A 98 -0.94 4.25 -17.00
N SER A 99 -0.43 3.11 -16.54
CA SER A 99 0.70 2.42 -17.19
C SER A 99 0.41 2.10 -18.65
N ARG A 100 -0.77 1.54 -18.94
CA ARG A 100 -1.17 1.26 -20.33
C ARG A 100 -1.23 2.53 -21.17
N SER A 101 -1.81 3.60 -20.62
CA SER A 101 -1.94 4.87 -21.34
C SER A 101 -0.58 5.47 -21.72
N PHE A 102 0.37 5.50 -20.77
CA PHE A 102 1.70 6.04 -21.02
C PHE A 102 2.52 5.13 -21.94
N THR A 103 2.51 3.84 -21.70
CA THR A 103 3.23 2.85 -22.52
C THR A 103 2.73 2.85 -23.98
N SER A 104 1.40 2.93 -24.18
CA SER A 104 0.81 3.01 -25.55
C SER A 104 1.18 4.31 -26.25
N ALA A 105 1.48 5.38 -25.50
CA ALA A 105 1.96 6.65 -26.05
C ALA A 105 3.49 6.70 -26.22
N GLY A 106 4.20 5.58 -26.00
CA GLY A 106 5.66 5.51 -26.05
C GLY A 106 6.37 6.28 -24.93
N LYS A 107 5.66 6.60 -23.85
CA LYS A 107 6.21 7.34 -22.71
C LYS A 107 6.72 6.39 -21.64
N PRO A 108 7.86 6.69 -20.98
CA PRO A 108 8.43 5.83 -19.96
C PRO A 108 7.54 5.77 -18.70
N VAL A 109 7.58 4.61 -18.03
CA VAL A 109 6.95 4.37 -16.74
C VAL A 109 8.01 3.87 -15.79
N SER A 110 8.09 4.47 -14.60
CA SER A 110 9.04 4.10 -13.55
C SER A 110 8.37 4.12 -12.18
N GLY A 111 9.07 3.63 -11.13
CA GLY A 111 8.61 3.64 -9.75
C GLY A 111 9.44 4.56 -8.88
N LEU A 112 8.82 5.10 -7.82
CA LEU A 112 9.50 5.78 -6.72
C LEU A 112 10.27 4.78 -5.86
N GLU A 113 9.76 3.55 -5.79
CA GLU A 113 10.30 2.44 -5.00
C GLU A 113 10.34 1.16 -5.84
N THR A 114 11.20 0.24 -5.45
CA THR A 114 11.18 -1.13 -5.96
C THR A 114 10.23 -2.01 -5.14
N PRO A 115 9.74 -3.15 -5.67
CA PRO A 115 8.96 -4.11 -4.89
C PRO A 115 9.68 -4.60 -3.63
N ALA A 116 11.00 -4.81 -3.70
CA ALA A 116 11.81 -5.21 -2.55
C ALA A 116 11.87 -4.11 -1.47
N GLN A 117 11.94 -2.85 -1.86
CA GLN A 117 11.88 -1.73 -0.90
C GLN A 117 10.51 -1.66 -0.22
N GLN A 118 9.41 -1.83 -0.97
CA GLN A 118 8.06 -1.82 -0.39
C GLN A 118 7.86 -2.94 0.63
N LEU A 119 8.24 -4.17 0.28
CA LEU A 119 8.15 -5.30 1.20
C LEU A 119 9.09 -5.14 2.39
N GLY A 120 10.29 -4.57 2.17
CA GLY A 120 11.26 -4.27 3.21
C GLY A 120 10.76 -3.29 4.28
N TYR A 121 9.77 -2.45 3.99
CA TYR A 121 9.14 -1.61 5.01
C TYR A 121 8.34 -2.42 6.03
N PHE A 122 7.72 -3.52 5.60
CA PHE A 122 7.03 -4.44 6.52
C PHE A 122 8.01 -5.33 7.26
N ASP A 123 9.02 -5.83 6.55
CA ASP A 123 10.07 -6.69 7.10
C ASP A 123 10.87 -5.98 8.21
N GLY A 124 11.15 -4.69 8.04
CA GLY A 124 11.83 -3.86 9.03
C GLY A 124 10.99 -3.44 10.24
N LEU A 125 9.71 -3.82 10.34
CA LEU A 125 8.88 -3.51 11.49
C LEU A 125 9.26 -4.38 12.70
N PRO A 126 9.23 -3.83 13.93
CA PRO A 126 9.31 -4.66 15.12
C PRO A 126 8.22 -5.73 15.13
N GLU A 127 8.55 -6.93 15.61
CA GLU A 127 7.60 -8.06 15.68
C GLU A 127 6.29 -7.67 16.39
N THR A 128 6.35 -6.82 17.40
CA THR A 128 5.16 -6.31 18.11
C THR A 128 4.23 -5.51 17.19
N ALA A 129 4.77 -4.75 16.24
CA ALA A 129 3.98 -4.01 15.26
C ALA A 129 3.41 -4.95 14.18
N GLN A 130 4.21 -5.93 13.74
CA GLN A 130 3.76 -6.96 12.81
C GLN A 130 2.59 -7.78 13.40
N ARG A 131 2.66 -8.16 14.70
CA ARG A 131 1.58 -8.86 15.40
C ARG A 131 0.32 -8.03 15.56
N ARG A 132 0.44 -6.72 15.82
CA ARG A 132 -0.72 -5.82 15.82
C ARG A 132 -1.39 -5.79 14.44
N PHE A 133 -0.59 -5.71 13.39
CA PHE A 133 -1.09 -5.76 12.01
C PHE A 133 -1.82 -7.08 11.72
N LEU A 134 -1.24 -8.22 12.11
CA LEU A 134 -1.91 -9.52 11.99
C LEU A 134 -3.23 -9.58 12.79
N THR A 135 -3.23 -8.99 14.00
CA THR A 135 -4.43 -8.96 14.85
C THR A 135 -5.53 -8.12 14.23
N SER A 136 -5.22 -6.96 13.63
CA SER A 136 -6.23 -6.10 12.99
C SER A 136 -6.96 -6.82 11.84
N ILE A 137 -6.27 -7.68 11.11
CA ILE A 137 -6.89 -8.49 10.04
C ILE A 137 -7.91 -9.49 10.60
N ALA A 138 -7.68 -9.99 11.82
CA ALA A 138 -8.64 -10.88 12.48
C ALA A 138 -9.89 -10.15 13.01
N ASP A 139 -9.80 -8.84 13.27
CA ASP A 139 -10.90 -8.05 13.83
C ASP A 139 -11.90 -7.55 12.78
N ASP A 140 -11.53 -7.52 11.50
CA ASP A 140 -12.17 -6.69 10.48
C ASP A 140 -13.26 -7.39 9.61
N GLU A 141 -13.71 -8.60 9.98
CA GLU A 141 -14.60 -9.38 9.09
C GLU A 141 -16.03 -8.83 8.93
N SER A 142 -16.56 -8.09 9.92
CA SER A 142 -18.00 -7.76 9.92
C SER A 142 -18.38 -6.54 9.06
N ASN A 143 -17.49 -5.61 8.82
CA ASN A 143 -17.75 -4.33 8.14
C ASN A 143 -16.88 -4.08 6.90
N ALA A 144 -15.90 -4.93 6.58
CA ALA A 144 -14.91 -4.71 5.54
C ALA A 144 -15.53 -4.32 4.18
N ARG A 145 -16.68 -4.90 3.81
CA ARG A 145 -17.36 -4.55 2.56
C ARG A 145 -17.94 -3.14 2.59
N ALA A 146 -18.61 -2.75 3.67
CA ALA A 146 -19.21 -1.43 3.79
C ALA A 146 -18.14 -0.33 3.87
N GLU A 147 -17.06 -0.59 4.56
CA GLU A 147 -15.88 0.31 4.66
C GLU A 147 -15.20 0.47 3.31
N PHE A 148 -15.00 -0.63 2.58
CA PHE A 148 -14.48 -0.60 1.23
C PHE A 148 -15.36 0.22 0.28
N ASP A 149 -16.69 0.01 0.28
CA ASP A 149 -17.63 0.74 -0.56
C ASP A 149 -17.63 2.25 -0.20
N ALA A 150 -17.53 2.60 1.09
CA ALA A 150 -17.41 3.97 1.56
C ALA A 150 -16.07 4.62 1.13
N MET A 151 -14.97 3.88 1.18
CA MET A 151 -13.65 4.33 0.71
C MET A 151 -13.65 4.58 -0.80
N ILE A 152 -14.21 3.67 -1.60
CA ILE A 152 -14.33 3.84 -3.05
C ILE A 152 -15.20 5.06 -3.40
N ALA A 153 -16.31 5.26 -2.68
CA ALA A 153 -17.15 6.43 -2.88
C ALA A 153 -16.40 7.74 -2.55
N ALA A 154 -15.66 7.78 -1.44
CA ALA A 154 -14.83 8.93 -1.06
C ALA A 154 -13.72 9.19 -2.09
N TRP A 155 -13.06 8.13 -2.58
CA TRP A 155 -12.03 8.22 -3.61
C TRP A 155 -12.60 8.77 -4.93
N GLY A 156 -13.73 8.24 -5.38
CA GLY A 156 -14.40 8.69 -6.60
C GLY A 156 -14.88 10.14 -6.53
N ALA A 157 -15.30 10.60 -5.34
CA ALA A 157 -15.70 11.98 -5.09
C ALA A 157 -14.49 12.93 -4.88
N GLY A 158 -13.27 12.41 -4.73
CA GLY A 158 -12.09 13.19 -4.36
C GLY A 158 -12.17 13.77 -2.95
N ASP A 159 -12.89 13.11 -2.03
CA ASP A 159 -13.05 13.54 -0.64
C ASP A 159 -11.82 13.17 0.20
N ILE A 160 -10.80 14.02 0.10
CA ILE A 160 -9.52 13.83 0.81
C ILE A 160 -9.69 13.75 2.33
N LYS A 161 -10.70 14.46 2.89
CA LYS A 161 -10.93 14.42 4.34
C LYS A 161 -11.42 13.06 4.78
N LYS A 162 -12.39 12.48 4.05
CA LYS A 162 -12.88 11.14 4.33
C LYS A 162 -11.81 10.08 4.16
N ILE A 163 -11.01 10.18 3.09
CA ILE A 163 -9.86 9.30 2.86
C ILE A 163 -8.86 9.42 4.04
N ALA A 164 -8.54 10.65 4.49
CA ALA A 164 -7.64 10.85 5.61
C ALA A 164 -8.15 10.19 6.89
N LEU A 165 -9.45 10.31 7.19
CA LEU A 165 -10.06 9.71 8.39
C LEU A 165 -9.98 8.18 8.36
N THR A 166 -10.25 7.54 7.22
CA THR A 166 -10.14 6.08 7.07
C THR A 166 -8.71 5.63 7.35
N PHE A 167 -7.71 6.26 6.72
CA PHE A 167 -6.32 5.94 6.97
C PHE A 167 -5.86 6.28 8.39
N ASP A 168 -6.33 7.40 8.98
CA ASP A 168 -5.99 7.76 10.36
C ASP A 168 -6.57 6.74 11.35
N ASP A 169 -7.75 6.20 11.12
CA ASP A 169 -8.35 5.19 11.99
C ASP A 169 -7.65 3.83 11.86
N GLU A 170 -7.37 3.37 10.66
CA GLU A 170 -6.58 2.15 10.42
C GLU A 170 -5.17 2.25 10.99
N LEU A 171 -4.52 3.42 10.90
CA LEU A 171 -3.14 3.62 11.31
C LEU A 171 -2.99 4.03 12.78
N LYS A 172 -4.04 4.48 13.47
CA LYS A 172 -4.04 4.68 14.94
C LYS A 172 -3.75 3.38 15.69
N LEU A 173 -4.03 2.24 15.08
CA LEU A 173 -3.75 0.93 15.66
C LEU A 173 -2.24 0.61 15.72
N SER A 174 -1.42 1.26 14.89
CA SER A 174 0.04 1.07 14.90
C SER A 174 0.78 2.33 14.44
N PRO A 175 1.27 3.16 15.37
CA PRO A 175 2.10 4.32 15.06
C PRO A 175 3.35 3.98 14.23
N GLU A 176 3.91 2.79 14.44
CA GLU A 176 5.07 2.29 13.70
C GLU A 176 4.72 2.03 12.23
N LEU A 177 3.55 1.47 11.94
CA LEU A 177 3.05 1.30 10.57
C LEU A 177 2.85 2.66 9.89
N THR A 178 2.21 3.61 10.58
CA THR A 178 2.04 4.98 10.06
C THR A 178 3.37 5.62 9.72
N ASP A 179 4.36 5.50 10.60
CA ASP A 179 5.68 6.10 10.39
C ASP A 179 6.37 5.50 9.15
N VAL A 180 6.35 4.18 9.04
CA VAL A 180 7.06 3.47 7.98
C VAL A 180 6.31 3.52 6.65
N LEU A 181 4.99 3.26 6.64
CA LEU A 181 4.22 3.14 5.41
C LEU A 181 3.77 4.47 4.82
N LEU A 182 3.68 5.53 5.64
CA LEU A 182 3.30 6.86 5.16
C LEU A 182 4.42 7.88 5.31
N LYS A 183 4.85 8.19 6.55
CA LYS A 183 5.71 9.36 6.78
C LYS A 183 7.07 9.22 6.11
N LYS A 184 7.76 8.09 6.30
CA LYS A 184 9.09 7.87 5.72
C LYS A 184 9.02 7.81 4.19
N ARG A 185 8.02 7.11 3.65
CA ARG A 185 7.82 7.03 2.20
C ARG A 185 7.52 8.39 1.61
N ASN A 186 6.58 9.15 2.20
CA ASN A 186 6.24 10.50 1.77
C ASN A 186 7.42 11.47 1.84
N ALA A 187 8.29 11.33 2.85
CA ALA A 187 9.50 12.13 2.95
C ALA A 187 10.48 11.80 1.80
N ASN A 188 10.77 10.51 1.56
CA ASN A 188 11.62 10.06 0.47
C ASN A 188 11.09 10.50 -0.91
N TRP A 189 9.78 10.35 -1.12
CA TRP A 189 9.14 10.78 -2.37
C TRP A 189 9.17 12.30 -2.55
N SER A 190 9.02 13.05 -1.46
CA SER A 190 9.14 14.51 -1.50
C SER A 190 10.55 14.94 -1.87
N ASP A 191 11.59 14.25 -1.38
CA ASP A 191 12.98 14.49 -1.78
C ASP A 191 13.19 14.20 -3.27
N TRP A 192 12.64 13.07 -3.74
CA TRP A 192 12.69 12.71 -5.15
C TRP A 192 11.98 13.75 -6.03
N ILE A 193 10.78 14.21 -5.64
CA ILE A 193 10.02 15.22 -6.39
C ILE A 193 10.79 16.54 -6.46
N VAL A 194 11.37 17.00 -5.35
CA VAL A 194 12.22 18.22 -5.34
C VAL A 194 13.37 18.09 -6.32
N ALA A 195 14.09 16.98 -6.29
CA ALA A 195 15.20 16.72 -7.21
C ALA A 195 14.74 16.63 -8.67
N ARG A 196 13.54 16.03 -8.91
CA ARG A 196 12.95 15.93 -10.25
C ARG A 196 12.53 17.30 -10.80
N MET A 197 12.01 18.18 -9.96
CA MET A 197 11.60 19.54 -10.36
C MET A 197 12.78 20.44 -10.74
N ALA A 198 13.99 20.11 -10.34
CA ALA A 198 15.20 20.80 -10.82
C ALA A 198 15.58 20.45 -12.28
N LYS A 199 14.90 19.48 -12.89
CA LYS A 199 15.11 19.04 -14.27
C LYS A 199 13.98 19.55 -15.17
N PRO A 200 14.26 19.90 -16.44
CA PRO A 200 13.20 20.30 -17.37
C PRO A 200 12.21 19.15 -17.63
N GLY A 201 11.01 19.54 -18.09
CA GLY A 201 9.94 18.61 -18.45
C GLY A 201 8.92 18.42 -17.35
N THR A 202 7.79 17.80 -17.72
CA THR A 202 6.66 17.53 -16.83
C THR A 202 6.56 16.05 -16.54
N VAL A 203 6.44 15.68 -15.28
CA VAL A 203 6.25 14.30 -14.82
C VAL A 203 4.85 14.14 -14.22
N PHE A 204 4.21 13.01 -14.49
CA PHE A 204 2.98 12.60 -13.83
C PHE A 204 3.33 11.60 -12.72
N VAL A 205 3.17 12.01 -11.46
CA VAL A 205 3.40 11.13 -10.30
C VAL A 205 2.04 10.66 -9.80
N ALA A 206 1.84 9.36 -9.76
CA ALA A 206 0.60 8.76 -9.25
C ALA A 206 0.91 7.84 -8.06
N VAL A 207 0.29 8.18 -6.93
CA VAL A 207 0.43 7.46 -5.66
C VAL A 207 -0.94 7.22 -5.05
N GLY A 208 -1.04 6.26 -4.13
CA GLY A 208 -2.26 5.98 -3.41
C GLY A 208 -2.79 7.21 -2.68
N ALA A 209 -4.12 7.33 -2.63
CA ALA A 209 -4.80 8.51 -2.11
C ALA A 209 -4.43 8.82 -0.65
N GLY A 210 -4.11 7.80 0.16
CA GLY A 210 -3.64 7.96 1.54
C GLY A 210 -2.35 8.80 1.64
N HIS A 211 -1.47 8.72 0.64
CA HIS A 211 -0.24 9.53 0.59
C HIS A 211 -0.48 11.02 0.27
N LEU A 212 -1.68 11.35 -0.20
CA LEU A 212 -2.09 12.72 -0.53
C LEU A 212 -3.00 13.33 0.56
N ALA A 213 -3.36 12.57 1.58
CA ALA A 213 -4.29 12.93 2.62
C ALA A 213 -3.59 13.10 3.99
N GLY A 214 -4.19 13.92 4.87
CA GLY A 214 -3.72 14.13 6.23
C GLY A 214 -2.48 15.02 6.36
N SER A 215 -1.97 15.15 7.59
CA SER A 215 -0.86 16.05 7.94
C SER A 215 0.51 15.58 7.45
N ALA A 216 0.65 14.30 7.17
CA ALA A 216 1.86 13.68 6.63
C ALA A 216 1.85 13.54 5.10
N ALA A 217 0.88 14.14 4.41
CA ALA A 217 0.76 14.04 2.96
C ALA A 217 1.99 14.60 2.24
N VAL A 218 2.32 14.01 1.09
CA VAL A 218 3.39 14.49 0.19
C VAL A 218 3.18 15.97 -0.16
N THR A 219 1.93 16.36 -0.47
CA THR A 219 1.57 17.75 -0.79
C THR A 219 1.90 18.73 0.34
N VAL A 220 1.68 18.34 1.61
CA VAL A 220 2.03 19.13 2.78
C VAL A 220 3.55 19.24 2.93
N MET A 221 4.28 18.13 2.73
CA MET A 221 5.74 18.13 2.79
C MET A 221 6.38 19.00 1.71
N LEU A 222 5.84 18.98 0.49
CA LEU A 222 6.30 19.84 -0.60
C LEU A 222 6.05 21.33 -0.33
N THR A 223 4.88 21.67 0.24
CA THR A 223 4.57 23.04 0.65
C THR A 223 5.55 23.55 1.71
N LYS A 224 5.91 22.73 2.71
CA LYS A 224 6.93 23.06 3.74
C LYS A 224 8.33 23.28 3.14
N ARG A 225 8.58 22.77 1.92
CA ARG A 225 9.83 22.98 1.17
C ARG A 225 9.72 24.17 0.18
N ASN A 226 8.75 25.05 0.39
CA ASN A 226 8.49 26.24 -0.43
C ASN A 226 8.12 25.93 -1.88
N LEU A 227 7.62 24.74 -2.19
CA LEU A 227 7.05 24.44 -3.50
C LEU A 227 5.59 24.88 -3.54
N LYS A 228 5.19 25.47 -4.66
CA LYS A 228 3.79 25.83 -4.91
C LYS A 228 2.99 24.58 -5.24
N VAL A 229 2.11 24.19 -4.35
CA VAL A 229 1.16 23.09 -4.55
C VAL A 229 -0.23 23.67 -4.78
N VAL A 230 -0.88 23.29 -5.88
CA VAL A 230 -2.22 23.77 -6.24
C VAL A 230 -3.11 22.57 -6.52
N ARG A 231 -4.25 22.50 -5.85
CA ARG A 231 -5.29 21.52 -6.14
C ARG A 231 -6.10 21.98 -7.36
N LEU A 232 -6.26 21.11 -8.35
CA LEU A 232 -6.98 21.42 -9.59
C LEU A 232 -8.43 20.90 -9.61
N GLN A 233 -8.74 19.95 -8.73
CA GLN A 233 -10.08 19.34 -8.57
C GLN A 233 -10.35 19.04 -7.09
#